data_cb5ac7035ca45c56135a190832cf1144
#
_entry.id   cb5ac7035ca45c56135a190832cf1144
#
_cell.length_a   1.000
_cell.length_b   1.000
_cell.length_c   1.000
_cell.angle_alpha   90.00
_cell.angle_beta   90.00
_cell.angle_gamma   90.00
#
_symmetry.space_group_name_H-M   'P 1'
#
loop_
_entity.id
_entity.type
_entity.pdbx_description
1 polymer ?
#
loop_
_entity_poly.entity_id
_entity_poly.type
_entity_poly.pdbx_seq_one_letter_code
_entity_poly.pdbx_strand_id
1 'polypeptide(L)' 'METRIITIATRRSDYSAVEAAKKSMTVDELIEELRYLPGGLKVVFSNDGGYTYGYIEDRDIDSEYVEPEEEL' A
#
# COMPACT_ATOMS: atom_id res chain seq x y z
N MET A 1 1.89 -24.80 -14.17
CA MET A 1 0.77 -23.89 -13.92
C MET A 1 1.28 -22.54 -13.50
N GLU A 2 0.76 -21.51 -14.14
CA GLU A 2 1.17 -20.14 -13.85
C GLU A 2 0.55 -19.65 -12.57
N THR A 3 1.35 -18.95 -11.77
CA THR A 3 0.85 -18.29 -10.59
C THR A 3 0.89 -16.78 -10.84
N ARG A 4 -0.26 -16.15 -10.76
CA ARG A 4 -0.34 -14.70 -10.91
C ARG A 4 -0.42 -14.07 -9.55
N ILE A 5 0.25 -12.96 -9.39
CA ILE A 5 0.23 -12.19 -8.16
C ILE A 5 -0.05 -10.74 -8.50
N ILE A 6 -0.48 -10.01 -7.48
CA ILE A 6 -0.63 -8.57 -7.57
C ILE A 6 0.55 -7.96 -6.84
N THR A 7 1.23 -7.03 -7.47
CA THR A 7 2.35 -6.36 -6.82
C THR A 7 1.98 -4.92 -6.51
N ILE A 8 2.35 -4.47 -5.33
CA ILE A 8 2.18 -3.07 -4.94
C ILE A 8 3.58 -2.53 -4.67
N ALA A 9 3.98 -1.55 -5.45
CA ALA A 9 5.31 -0.96 -5.30
C ALA A 9 5.34 -0.09 -4.04
N THR A 10 6.37 -0.25 -3.24
CA THR A 10 6.54 0.60 -2.07
C THR A 10 7.43 1.78 -2.45
N ARG A 11 7.16 2.91 -1.83
CA ARG A 11 7.92 4.13 -2.07
C ARG A 11 8.27 4.76 -0.74
N ARG A 12 9.53 5.06 -0.57
CA ARG A 12 9.96 5.84 0.57
C ARG A 12 10.01 7.28 0.15
N SER A 13 9.41 8.14 0.94
CA SER A 13 9.41 9.55 0.58
C SER A 13 9.67 10.44 1.77
N ASP A 14 9.17 10.10 2.94
CA ASP A 14 9.18 11.01 4.07
C ASP A 14 9.36 10.25 5.37
N TYR A 15 9.91 10.93 6.37
CA TYR A 15 9.99 10.36 7.70
C TYR A 15 8.68 10.55 8.46
N SER A 16 7.84 11.47 8.00
CA SER A 16 6.58 11.79 8.68
C SER A 16 5.42 11.12 7.96
N ALA A 17 4.56 10.45 8.72
CA ALA A 17 3.37 9.82 8.16
C ALA A 17 2.44 10.85 7.57
N VAL A 18 2.37 12.05 8.17
CA VAL A 18 1.51 13.11 7.66
C VAL A 18 1.96 13.55 6.27
N GLU A 19 3.27 13.71 6.09
CA GLU A 19 3.79 14.14 4.80
C GLU A 19 3.59 13.07 3.73
N ALA A 20 3.77 11.81 4.11
CA ALA A 20 3.55 10.71 3.18
C ALA A 20 2.06 10.63 2.80
N ALA A 21 1.18 10.85 3.77
CA ALA A 21 -0.25 10.77 3.53
C ALA A 21 -0.71 11.79 2.49
N LYS A 22 -0.08 12.95 2.46
CA LYS A 22 -0.45 13.98 1.49
C LYS A 22 -0.26 13.52 0.04
N LYS A 23 0.62 12.57 -0.16
CA LYS A 23 0.95 12.08 -1.50
C LYS A 23 0.24 10.79 -1.84
N SER A 24 -0.43 10.19 -0.87
CA SER A 24 -0.98 8.85 -1.03
C SER A 24 -2.45 8.91 -1.38
N MET A 25 -2.98 7.77 -1.78
CA MET A 25 -4.39 7.66 -2.11
C MET A 25 -5.19 7.31 -0.86
N THR A 26 -6.48 7.56 -0.92
CA THR A 26 -7.37 7.23 0.18
C THR A 26 -7.71 5.75 0.15
N VAL A 27 -8.34 5.27 1.24
CA VAL A 27 -8.81 3.90 1.31
C VAL A 27 -9.78 3.62 0.16
N ASP A 28 -10.70 4.56 -0.09
CA ASP A 28 -11.69 4.38 -1.15
C ASP A 28 -11.03 4.28 -2.51
N GLU A 29 -10.01 5.09 -2.74
CA GLU A 29 -9.29 5.03 -4.02
C GLU A 29 -8.56 3.72 -4.18
N LEU A 30 -7.98 3.20 -3.10
CA LEU A 30 -7.28 1.93 -3.16
C LEU A 30 -8.26 0.79 -3.43
N ILE A 31 -9.42 0.82 -2.78
CA ILE A 31 -10.45 -0.19 -3.02
C ILE A 31 -10.87 -0.16 -4.48
N GLU A 32 -11.03 1.04 -5.03
CA GLU A 32 -11.43 1.20 -6.42
C GLU A 32 -10.42 0.57 -7.37
N GLU A 33 -9.13 0.74 -7.06
CA GLU A 33 -8.09 0.17 -7.90
C GLU A 33 -8.07 -1.35 -7.81
N LEU A 34 -8.30 -1.89 -6.63
CA LEU A 34 -8.21 -3.33 -6.40
C LEU A 34 -9.44 -4.08 -6.86
N ARG A 35 -10.58 -3.43 -6.95
CA ARG A 35 -11.85 -4.13 -7.21
C ARG A 35 -11.90 -4.77 -8.58
N TYR A 36 -11.10 -4.32 -9.50
CA TYR A 36 -11.07 -4.87 -10.84
C TYR A 36 -10.17 -6.09 -10.97
N LEU A 37 -9.51 -6.46 -9.90
CA LEU A 37 -8.57 -7.57 -9.91
C LEU A 37 -9.24 -8.82 -9.32
N PRO A 38 -8.87 -10.02 -9.82
CA PRO A 38 -9.46 -11.24 -9.28
C PRO A 38 -9.15 -11.38 -7.78
N GLY A 39 -10.18 -11.66 -7.00
CA GLY A 39 -10.08 -11.64 -5.55
C GLY A 39 -9.23 -12.74 -4.93
N GLY A 40 -8.95 -13.78 -5.68
CA GLY A 40 -8.16 -14.89 -5.15
C GLY A 40 -6.66 -14.75 -5.33
N LEU A 41 -6.22 -13.68 -6.00
CA LEU A 41 -4.79 -13.50 -6.21
C LEU A 41 -4.11 -13.01 -4.95
N LYS A 42 -2.89 -13.45 -4.75
CA LYS A 42 -2.10 -13.00 -3.61
C LYS A 42 -1.47 -11.65 -3.91
N VAL A 43 -1.29 -10.87 -2.87
CA VAL A 43 -0.72 -9.53 -2.96
C VAL A 43 0.64 -9.53 -2.30
N VAL A 44 1.64 -9.01 -2.99
CA VAL A 44 2.97 -8.84 -2.42
C VAL A 44 3.41 -7.41 -2.66
N PHE A 45 4.32 -6.95 -1.83
CA PHE A 45 4.94 -5.65 -2.01
C PHE A 45 6.22 -5.81 -2.82
N SER A 46 6.43 -4.91 -3.75
CA SER A 46 7.64 -4.88 -4.55
C SER A 46 8.51 -3.75 -4.03
N ASN A 47 9.70 -4.08 -3.55
CA ASN A 47 10.60 -3.11 -2.95
C ASN A 47 11.74 -2.81 -3.90
N ASP A 48 12.13 -1.54 -3.98
CA ASP A 48 13.28 -1.10 -4.78
C ASP A 48 13.21 -1.61 -6.21
N GLY A 49 12.05 -1.40 -6.83
CA GLY A 49 11.88 -1.76 -8.23
C GLY A 49 11.87 -3.26 -8.49
N GLY A 50 11.54 -4.04 -7.49
CA GLY A 50 11.48 -5.49 -7.64
C GLY A 50 12.73 -6.21 -7.19
N TYR A 51 13.62 -5.51 -6.50
CA TYR A 51 14.82 -6.14 -5.97
C TYR A 51 14.50 -7.15 -4.89
N THR A 52 13.54 -6.81 -4.01
CA THR A 52 13.03 -7.74 -3.00
C THR A 52 11.52 -7.64 -2.96
N TYR A 53 10.89 -8.63 -2.32
CA TYR A 53 9.44 -8.65 -2.19
C TYR A 53 9.07 -8.88 -0.75
N GLY A 54 7.92 -8.33 -0.36
CA GLY A 54 7.38 -8.52 0.97
C GLY A 54 5.97 -9.07 0.89
N TYR A 55 5.44 -9.49 2.01
CA TYR A 55 4.08 -10.00 2.07
C TYR A 55 3.28 -9.20 3.10
N ILE A 56 1.97 -9.39 3.08
CA ILE A 56 1.08 -8.65 3.96
C ILE A 56 0.16 -9.63 4.69
N GLU A 57 -0.02 -9.38 5.97
CA GLU A 57 -0.96 -10.12 6.80
C GLU A 57 -1.98 -9.13 7.34
N ASP A 58 -3.11 -9.64 7.84
CA ASP A 58 -4.18 -8.78 8.32
C ASP A 58 -3.72 -7.87 9.46
N ARG A 59 -2.81 -8.35 10.30
CA ARG A 59 -2.29 -7.56 11.42
C ARG A 59 -1.36 -6.44 10.98
N ASP A 60 -0.99 -6.42 9.70
CA ASP A 60 -0.15 -5.35 9.17
C ASP A 60 -0.96 -4.13 8.76
N ILE A 61 -2.28 -4.26 8.79
CA ILE A 61 -3.16 -3.17 8.42
C ILE A 61 -3.71 -2.56 9.69
N ASP A 62 -3.39 -1.32 9.92
CA ASP A 62 -3.74 -0.64 11.15
C ASP A 62 -4.13 0.78 10.83
N SER A 63 -4.86 1.40 11.75
CA SER A 63 -5.17 2.80 11.61
C SER A 63 -4.62 3.51 12.84
N GLU A 64 -3.99 4.64 12.63
CA GLU A 64 -3.48 5.41 13.74
C GLU A 64 -3.83 6.87 13.54
N TYR A 65 -4.07 7.54 14.66
CA TYR A 65 -4.34 8.96 14.62
C TYR A 65 -3.01 9.69 14.52
N VAL A 66 -2.93 10.55 13.54
CA VAL A 66 -1.74 11.34 13.32
C VAL A 66 -2.12 12.79 13.54
N GLU A 67 -1.43 13.44 14.47
CA GLU A 67 -1.70 14.83 14.77
C GLU A 67 -1.23 15.68 13.60
N PRO A 68 -2.14 16.33 12.89
CA PRO A 68 -1.73 17.12 11.74
C PRO A 68 -1.14 18.45 12.22
N GLU A 69 0.07 18.73 11.75
CA GLU A 69 0.65 20.04 12.02
C GLU A 69 -0.01 21.09 11.16
N GLU A 70 -0.54 20.64 10.05
CA GLU A 70 -1.29 21.46 9.13
C GLU A 70 -2.41 20.62 8.57
N GLU A 71 -3.33 21.26 7.88
CA GLU A 71 -4.41 20.51 7.26
C GLU A 71 -3.88 19.64 6.14
N LEU A 72 -4.39 18.42 6.07
CA LEU A 72 -4.04 17.49 5.01
C LEU A 72 -4.84 17.77 3.74
#